data_b465e7816f3df099b245419018f9b274
#
_entry.id   b465e7816f3df099b245419018f9b274
#
_cell.length_a   1.000
_cell.length_b   1.000
_cell.length_c   1.000
_cell.angle_alpha   90.00
_cell.angle_beta   90.00
_cell.angle_gamma   90.00
#
_symmetry.space_group_name_H-M   'P 1'
#
loop_
_entity.id
_entity.type
_entity.pdbx_description
1 polymer ?
#
loop_
_entity_poly.entity_id
_entity_poly.type
_entity_poly.pdbx_seq_one_letter_code
_entity_poly.pdbx_strand_id
1 'polypeptide(L)'
;MQIISKLNRRAGLVFLVLVAAGLFSVRGAFSQSAAQSTRRAIHLPDANLQLPFSDGVLAGNTLYLAGRIGLDKSGKAPAEINDEIKILLDQVKAVLEQAGMTMDDLVYVQIACTDLSLFDKFNPIYRSYFTTKDLPAREFIGAAALLRGGHFELQAIAVRR
;
A
#
# COMPACT_ATOMS: atom_id res chain seq x y z
N MET A 1 -75.97 -49.43 10.64
CA MET A 1 -75.79 -48.11 10.11
C MET A 1 -74.38 -47.64 10.48
N GLN A 2 -73.41 -48.18 9.74
CA GLN A 2 -72.00 -47.91 9.91
C GLN A 2 -71.43 -47.64 8.53
N ILE A 3 -71.05 -46.43 8.20
CA ILE A 3 -70.11 -46.07 7.15
C ILE A 3 -69.71 -44.65 7.49
N ILE A 4 -68.55 -44.42 8.02
CA ILE A 4 -67.65 -43.25 7.92
C ILE A 4 -66.54 -43.46 8.95
N SER A 5 -65.45 -44.14 8.59
CA SER A 5 -64.17 -44.03 9.31
C SER A 5 -63.04 -44.73 8.56
N LYS A 6 -62.80 -44.35 7.32
CA LYS A 6 -61.54 -44.78 6.64
C LYS A 6 -61.09 -43.78 5.60
N LEU A 7 -61.06 -42.54 5.95
CA LEU A 7 -60.39 -41.57 5.08
C LEU A 7 -59.76 -40.50 5.97
N ASN A 8 -58.48 -40.58 6.26
CA ASN A 8 -57.63 -39.46 6.69
C ASN A 8 -56.31 -39.89 7.35
N ARG A 9 -55.76 -41.05 6.96
CA ARG A 9 -54.43 -41.45 7.46
C ARG A 9 -53.30 -41.39 6.41
N ARG A 10 -53.59 -41.04 5.18
CA ARG A 10 -52.57 -41.01 4.11
C ARG A 10 -52.18 -39.59 3.61
N ALA A 11 -52.90 -38.57 4.05
CA ALA A 11 -52.58 -37.18 3.67
C ALA A 11 -51.59 -36.49 4.64
N GLY A 12 -51.38 -37.01 5.84
CA GLY A 12 -50.48 -36.40 6.84
C GLY A 12 -48.98 -36.74 6.68
N LEU A 13 -48.67 -37.81 5.90
CA LEU A 13 -47.27 -38.28 5.82
C LEU A 13 -46.49 -37.70 4.61
N VAL A 14 -47.21 -37.11 3.65
CA VAL A 14 -46.56 -36.50 2.45
C VAL A 14 -46.14 -35.06 2.69
N PHE A 15 -46.75 -34.37 3.68
CA PHE A 15 -46.41 -32.96 3.96
C PHE A 15 -45.20 -32.80 4.88
N LEU A 16 -44.76 -33.85 5.61
CA LEU A 16 -43.65 -33.77 6.54
C LEU A 16 -42.29 -34.05 5.88
N VAL A 17 -42.26 -34.63 4.67
CA VAL A 17 -41.02 -34.97 3.95
C VAL A 17 -40.51 -33.80 3.07
N LEU A 18 -41.38 -32.87 2.69
CA LEU A 18 -40.99 -31.73 1.82
C LEU A 18 -40.42 -30.50 2.60
N VAL A 19 -40.63 -30.42 3.91
CA VAL A 19 -40.07 -29.35 4.74
C VAL A 19 -38.66 -29.67 5.22
N ALA A 20 -38.25 -30.94 5.28
CA ALA A 20 -36.89 -31.33 5.68
C ALA A 20 -35.85 -31.22 4.56
N ALA A 21 -36.25 -31.13 3.30
CA ALA A 21 -35.33 -30.99 2.15
C ALA A 21 -34.99 -29.55 1.81
N GLY A 22 -35.69 -28.56 2.39
CA GLY A 22 -35.50 -27.15 2.12
C GLY A 22 -34.48 -26.42 3.02
N LEU A 23 -33.98 -27.06 4.07
CA LEU A 23 -33.07 -26.43 5.05
C LEU A 23 -31.59 -26.80 4.88
N PHE A 24 -31.23 -27.54 3.83
CA PHE A 24 -29.84 -28.00 3.64
C PHE A 24 -29.07 -27.30 2.51
N SER A 25 -29.58 -26.21 1.93
CA SER A 25 -28.96 -25.56 0.75
C SER A 25 -28.52 -24.12 0.93
N VAL A 26 -28.28 -23.61 2.15
CA VAL A 26 -27.68 -22.27 2.34
C VAL A 26 -26.50 -22.35 3.32
N ARG A 27 -25.63 -23.33 3.11
CA ARG A 27 -24.22 -23.25 3.57
C ARG A 27 -23.29 -23.28 2.37
N GLY A 28 -23.62 -22.46 1.36
CA GLY A 28 -22.77 -22.16 0.23
C GLY A 28 -21.76 -21.09 0.64
N ALA A 29 -20.58 -21.54 1.04
CA ALA A 29 -19.28 -20.98 0.66
C ALA A 29 -19.14 -19.45 0.73
N PHE A 30 -19.16 -18.84 1.90
CA PHE A 30 -18.26 -17.73 2.16
C PHE A 30 -16.94 -18.31 2.70
N SER A 31 -16.28 -19.15 1.89
CA SER A 31 -14.85 -19.33 2.00
C SER A 31 -14.21 -18.09 1.37
N GLN A 32 -14.26 -16.99 2.07
CA GLN A 32 -13.36 -15.89 1.85
C GLN A 32 -11.99 -16.44 2.25
N SER A 33 -11.30 -17.04 1.27
CA SER A 33 -9.85 -17.25 1.37
C SER A 33 -9.28 -15.87 1.71
N ALA A 34 -9.01 -15.63 2.97
CA ALA A 34 -8.18 -14.53 3.39
C ALA A 34 -6.85 -14.78 2.69
N ALA A 35 -6.66 -14.14 1.53
CA ALA A 35 -5.38 -14.13 0.86
C ALA A 35 -4.39 -13.67 1.93
N GLN A 36 -3.58 -14.60 2.39
CA GLN A 36 -2.59 -14.36 3.41
C GLN A 36 -1.69 -13.25 2.86
N SER A 37 -1.85 -12.04 3.38
CA SER A 37 -1.09 -10.87 2.96
C SER A 37 0.39 -11.19 3.17
N THR A 38 1.07 -11.61 2.11
CA THR A 38 2.48 -11.94 2.17
C THR A 38 3.26 -10.64 2.36
N ARG A 39 3.87 -10.49 3.54
CA ARG A 39 4.80 -9.40 3.80
C ARG A 39 6.14 -9.72 3.11
N ARG A 40 6.65 -8.80 2.29
CA ARG A 40 7.94 -8.89 1.62
C ARG A 40 8.77 -7.63 1.87
N ALA A 41 9.97 -7.78 2.41
CA ALA A 41 10.95 -6.69 2.47
C ALA A 41 11.45 -6.36 1.05
N ILE A 42 11.61 -5.09 0.76
CA ILE A 42 12.22 -4.55 -0.45
C ILE A 42 13.58 -3.99 -0.08
N HIS A 43 14.61 -4.36 -0.82
CA HIS A 43 15.95 -3.84 -0.70
C HIS A 43 16.47 -3.42 -2.07
N LEU A 44 17.13 -2.27 -2.15
CA LEU A 44 17.86 -1.87 -3.34
C LEU A 44 19.10 -2.74 -3.51
N PRO A 45 19.66 -2.89 -4.73
CA PRO A 45 20.82 -3.75 -4.98
C PRO A 45 22.06 -3.39 -4.15
N ASP A 46 22.22 -2.11 -3.81
CA ASP A 46 23.33 -1.55 -3.02
C ASP A 46 22.97 -1.31 -1.54
N ALA A 47 21.83 -1.83 -1.08
CA ALA A 47 21.36 -1.65 0.28
C ALA A 47 22.33 -2.25 1.31
N ASN A 48 22.64 -1.50 2.35
CA ASN A 48 23.36 -2.04 3.51
C ASN A 48 22.40 -2.86 4.39
N LEU A 49 22.45 -4.17 4.25
CA LEU A 49 21.58 -5.10 4.99
C LEU A 49 21.86 -5.17 6.51
N GLN A 50 22.90 -4.48 7.00
CA GLN A 50 23.18 -4.35 8.44
C GLN A 50 22.35 -3.24 9.11
N LEU A 51 21.66 -2.40 8.32
CA LEU A 51 20.77 -1.39 8.86
C LEU A 51 19.50 -2.04 9.45
N PRO A 52 18.95 -1.50 10.54
CA PRO A 52 17.80 -2.09 11.25
C PRO A 52 16.45 -1.81 10.56
N PHE A 53 16.45 -1.61 9.23
CA PHE A 53 15.25 -1.34 8.43
C PHE A 53 15.42 -1.82 6.99
N SER A 54 14.31 -1.98 6.27
CA SER A 54 14.26 -2.27 4.84
C SER A 54 14.02 -0.98 4.07
N ASP A 55 14.39 -0.90 2.79
CA ASP A 55 14.08 0.25 1.92
C ASP A 55 12.58 0.42 1.71
N GLY A 56 11.84 -0.68 1.78
CA GLY A 56 10.38 -0.70 1.80
C GLY A 56 9.83 -2.05 2.27
N VAL A 57 8.55 -2.08 2.56
CA VAL A 57 7.82 -3.31 2.92
C VAL A 57 6.55 -3.39 2.09
N LEU A 58 6.46 -4.40 1.23
CA LEU A 58 5.24 -4.73 0.51
C LEU A 58 4.38 -5.65 1.39
N ALA A 59 3.15 -5.23 1.68
CA ALA A 59 2.14 -6.00 2.42
C ALA A 59 0.86 -6.08 1.57
N GLY A 60 0.63 -7.25 0.97
CA GLY A 60 -0.42 -7.38 -0.05
C GLY A 60 -0.15 -6.46 -1.24
N ASN A 61 -1.07 -5.53 -1.52
CA ASN A 61 -0.95 -4.54 -2.58
C ASN A 61 -0.34 -3.20 -2.13
N THR A 62 -0.04 -3.05 -0.83
CA THR A 62 0.43 -1.78 -0.26
C THR A 62 1.93 -1.85 0.00
N LEU A 63 2.68 -0.89 -0.54
CA LEU A 63 4.09 -0.68 -0.29
C LEU A 63 4.26 0.50 0.68
N TYR A 64 4.95 0.24 1.79
CA TYR A 64 5.41 1.23 2.74
C TYR A 64 6.88 1.50 2.47
N LEU A 65 7.22 2.71 2.03
CA LEU A 65 8.59 3.13 1.78
C LEU A 65 9.20 3.70 3.08
N ALA A 66 10.44 3.33 3.36
CA ALA A 66 11.22 3.96 4.42
C ALA A 66 11.58 5.41 4.05
N GLY A 67 11.93 6.23 5.06
CA GLY A 67 12.46 7.56 4.83
C GLY A 67 13.72 7.52 3.96
N ARG A 68 13.78 8.38 2.95
CA ARG A 68 14.91 8.53 2.03
C ARG A 68 15.41 9.97 2.07
N ILE A 69 16.72 10.11 2.07
CA ILE A 69 17.40 11.41 1.99
C ILE A 69 18.23 11.42 0.70
N GLY A 70 18.26 12.53 0.00
CA GLY A 70 18.97 12.70 -1.26
C GLY A 70 20.49 12.78 -1.09
N LEU A 71 21.14 11.70 -0.65
CA LEU A 71 22.57 11.64 -0.45
C LEU A 71 23.29 11.14 -1.71
N ASP A 72 24.42 11.77 -2.02
CA ASP A 72 25.31 11.35 -3.09
C ASP A 72 26.08 10.06 -2.74
N LYS A 73 26.94 9.59 -3.67
CA LYS A 73 27.75 8.38 -3.48
C LYS A 73 28.75 8.48 -2.32
N SER A 74 29.07 9.68 -1.84
CA SER A 74 29.91 9.92 -0.66
C SER A 74 29.11 9.86 0.65
N GLY A 75 27.79 9.71 0.55
CA GLY A 75 26.87 9.66 1.69
C GLY A 75 26.59 11.05 2.28
N LYS A 76 26.72 12.11 1.49
CA LYS A 76 26.44 13.50 1.89
C LYS A 76 25.39 14.12 0.99
N ALA A 77 24.66 15.12 1.53
CA ALA A 77 23.79 15.94 0.70
C ALA A 77 24.62 16.72 -0.31
N PRO A 78 24.22 16.76 -1.61
CA PRO A 78 24.85 17.63 -2.60
C PRO A 78 24.81 19.10 -2.21
N ALA A 79 25.75 19.90 -2.72
CA ALA A 79 25.72 21.34 -2.53
C ALA A 79 24.54 22.01 -3.24
N GLU A 80 24.15 21.45 -4.39
CA GLU A 80 23.05 21.95 -5.19
C GLU A 80 21.71 21.28 -4.77
N ILE A 81 20.77 22.09 -4.30
CA ILE A 81 19.45 21.65 -3.82
C ILE A 81 18.69 20.83 -4.88
N ASN A 82 18.75 21.25 -6.14
CA ASN A 82 18.05 20.54 -7.22
C ASN A 82 18.60 19.11 -7.43
N ASP A 83 19.89 18.91 -7.20
CA ASP A 83 20.52 17.58 -7.33
C ASP A 83 20.13 16.69 -6.14
N GLU A 84 20.07 17.25 -4.93
CA GLU A 84 19.56 16.52 -3.75
C GLU A 84 18.13 16.03 -3.98
N ILE A 85 17.25 16.92 -4.49
CA ILE A 85 15.84 16.57 -4.77
C ILE A 85 15.76 15.45 -5.81
N LYS A 86 16.53 15.52 -6.90
CA LYS A 86 16.55 14.47 -7.93
C LYS A 86 17.05 13.15 -7.38
N ILE A 87 18.17 13.13 -6.65
CA ILE A 87 18.70 11.90 -6.04
C ILE A 87 17.68 11.28 -5.11
N LEU A 88 17.01 12.09 -4.28
CA LEU A 88 15.95 11.63 -3.39
C LEU A 88 14.82 10.96 -4.17
N LEU A 89 14.29 11.61 -5.20
CA LEU A 89 13.15 11.10 -5.98
C LEU A 89 13.55 9.89 -6.84
N ASP A 90 14.77 9.83 -7.36
CA ASP A 90 15.32 8.67 -8.07
C ASP A 90 15.42 7.44 -7.14
N GLN A 91 15.82 7.64 -5.88
CA GLN A 91 15.85 6.56 -4.89
C GLN A 91 14.43 6.08 -4.55
N VAL A 92 13.46 6.97 -4.39
CA VAL A 92 12.04 6.62 -4.18
C VAL A 92 11.52 5.80 -5.36
N LYS A 93 11.77 6.26 -6.60
CA LYS A 93 11.41 5.57 -7.83
C LYS A 93 12.04 4.18 -7.88
N ALA A 94 13.32 4.04 -7.55
CA ALA A 94 14.00 2.74 -7.55
C ALA A 94 13.37 1.74 -6.56
N VAL A 95 12.94 2.17 -5.36
CA VAL A 95 12.24 1.31 -4.41
C VAL A 95 10.88 0.86 -4.95
N LEU A 96 10.13 1.76 -5.59
CA LEU A 96 8.85 1.45 -6.25
C LEU A 96 9.05 0.41 -7.35
N GLU A 97 10.06 0.59 -8.22
CA GLU A 97 10.38 -0.33 -9.32
C GLU A 97 10.74 -1.73 -8.81
N GLN A 98 11.49 -1.85 -7.71
CA GLN A 98 11.77 -3.13 -7.05
C GLN A 98 10.51 -3.84 -6.53
N ALA A 99 9.46 -3.09 -6.26
CA ALA A 99 8.14 -3.62 -5.90
C ALA A 99 7.24 -3.87 -7.12
N GLY A 100 7.68 -3.52 -8.34
CA GLY A 100 6.86 -3.56 -9.56
C GLY A 100 5.80 -2.48 -9.59
N MET A 101 6.13 -1.29 -9.08
CA MET A 101 5.29 -0.10 -8.99
C MET A 101 5.98 1.11 -9.66
N THR A 102 5.26 2.20 -9.81
CA THR A 102 5.71 3.46 -10.38
C THR A 102 5.41 4.63 -9.43
N MET A 103 5.90 5.83 -9.75
CA MET A 103 5.56 7.04 -9.00
C MET A 103 4.04 7.31 -9.00
N ASP A 104 3.32 6.92 -10.06
CA ASP A 104 1.87 7.11 -10.17
C ASP A 104 1.05 6.16 -9.26
N ASP A 105 1.69 5.16 -8.63
CA ASP A 105 1.07 4.28 -7.64
C ASP A 105 1.13 4.85 -6.20
N LEU A 106 1.85 5.97 -6.00
CA LEU A 106 1.90 6.67 -4.72
C LEU A 106 0.51 7.21 -4.36
N VAL A 107 0.07 6.95 -3.12
CA VAL A 107 -1.20 7.46 -2.57
C VAL A 107 -0.98 8.47 -1.46
N TYR A 108 0.15 8.39 -0.77
CA TYR A 108 0.54 9.32 0.28
C TYR A 108 2.05 9.56 0.27
N VAL A 109 2.45 10.82 0.46
CA VAL A 109 3.85 11.25 0.54
C VAL A 109 4.01 12.22 1.70
N GLN A 110 4.96 11.95 2.58
CA GLN A 110 5.39 12.89 3.61
C GLN A 110 6.81 13.36 3.30
N ILE A 111 7.01 14.68 3.34
CA ILE A 111 8.31 15.31 3.14
C ILE A 111 8.64 16.14 4.38
N ALA A 112 9.72 15.78 5.06
CA ALA A 112 10.34 16.62 6.07
C ALA A 112 11.40 17.48 5.40
N CYS A 113 11.45 18.78 5.73
CA CYS A 113 12.36 19.75 5.15
C CYS A 113 12.97 20.63 6.23
N THR A 114 14.29 20.87 6.17
CA THR A 114 14.99 21.71 7.15
C THR A 114 14.82 23.21 6.89
N ASP A 115 14.41 23.58 5.68
CA ASP A 115 14.14 24.97 5.28
C ASP A 115 12.89 25.04 4.38
N LEU A 116 11.76 25.48 4.96
CA LEU A 116 10.48 25.56 4.24
C LEU A 116 10.49 26.55 3.07
N SER A 117 11.47 27.45 2.97
CA SER A 117 11.62 28.34 1.80
C SER A 117 11.99 27.56 0.53
N LEU A 118 12.43 26.30 0.66
CA LEU A 118 12.74 25.41 -0.46
C LEU A 118 11.50 24.75 -1.10
N PHE A 119 10.30 24.97 -0.54
CA PHE A 119 9.05 24.39 -1.04
C PHE A 119 8.83 24.64 -2.54
N ASP A 120 9.03 25.90 -2.98
CA ASP A 120 8.81 26.28 -4.38
C ASP A 120 9.87 25.69 -5.33
N LYS A 121 11.08 25.39 -4.83
CA LYS A 121 12.12 24.70 -5.61
C LYS A 121 11.82 23.20 -5.72
N PHE A 122 11.27 22.60 -4.68
CA PHE A 122 10.95 21.18 -4.64
C PHE A 122 9.82 20.81 -5.61
N ASN A 123 8.75 21.61 -5.64
CA ASN A 123 7.51 21.26 -6.34
C ASN A 123 7.66 20.99 -7.84
N PRO A 124 8.35 21.80 -8.65
CA PRO A 124 8.50 21.55 -10.09
C PRO A 124 9.23 20.23 -10.38
N ILE A 125 10.30 19.92 -9.61
CA ILE A 125 11.05 18.68 -9.76
C ILE A 125 10.21 17.50 -9.35
N TYR A 126 9.55 17.57 -8.18
CA TYR A 126 8.63 16.52 -7.71
C TYR A 126 7.54 16.23 -8.74
N ARG A 127 6.89 17.27 -9.28
CA ARG A 127 5.83 17.14 -10.27
C ARG A 127 6.28 16.41 -11.53
N SER A 128 7.53 16.60 -11.95
CA SER A 128 8.07 16.00 -13.19
C SER A 128 8.23 14.48 -13.13
N TYR A 129 8.15 13.87 -11.95
CA TYR A 129 8.24 12.42 -11.78
C TYR A 129 6.91 11.68 -12.00
N PHE A 130 5.79 12.41 -12.15
CA PHE A 130 4.46 11.83 -12.34
C PHE A 130 3.99 12.00 -13.78
N THR A 131 3.37 10.97 -14.34
CA THR A 131 2.76 10.99 -15.67
C THR A 131 1.29 11.43 -15.60
N THR A 132 0.62 11.18 -14.47
CA THR A 132 -0.77 11.56 -14.21
C THR A 132 -0.91 13.01 -13.69
N LYS A 133 -2.11 13.57 -13.80
CA LYS A 133 -2.50 14.83 -13.14
C LYS A 133 -2.97 14.60 -11.70
N ASP A 134 -3.41 13.39 -11.39
CA ASP A 134 -3.91 13.00 -10.07
C ASP A 134 -2.71 12.62 -9.18
N LEU A 135 -2.22 13.61 -8.43
CA LEU A 135 -1.07 13.45 -7.54
C LEU A 135 -1.50 12.83 -6.20
N PRO A 136 -0.58 12.14 -5.49
CA PRO A 136 -0.85 11.61 -4.17
C PRO A 136 -1.19 12.71 -3.16
N ALA A 137 -1.92 12.35 -2.10
CA ALA A 137 -2.01 13.20 -0.91
C ALA A 137 -0.60 13.45 -0.35
N ARG A 138 -0.30 14.69 0.04
CA ARG A 138 1.05 15.06 0.45
C ARG A 138 1.05 15.94 1.70
N GLU A 139 1.98 15.63 2.60
CA GLU A 139 2.37 16.50 3.70
C GLU A 139 3.77 17.07 3.43
N PHE A 140 4.00 18.34 3.76
CA PHE A 140 5.31 18.99 3.68
C PHE A 140 5.54 19.76 4.98
N ILE A 141 6.45 19.28 5.84
CA ILE A 141 6.63 19.75 7.21
C ILE A 141 8.07 20.22 7.45
N GLY A 142 8.22 21.17 8.38
CA GLY A 142 9.52 21.62 8.85
C GLY A 142 10.15 20.62 9.82
N ALA A 143 11.44 20.35 9.66
CA ALA A 143 12.26 19.58 10.58
C ALA A 143 13.44 20.41 11.06
N ALA A 144 13.83 20.28 12.33
CA ALA A 144 14.97 21.03 12.87
C ALA A 144 16.31 20.60 12.25
N ALA A 145 16.44 19.31 11.91
CA ALA A 145 17.61 18.73 11.25
C ALA A 145 17.24 17.38 10.65
N LEU A 146 17.98 16.96 9.62
CA LEU A 146 17.93 15.63 9.02
C LEU A 146 19.32 15.00 9.05
N LEU A 147 19.36 13.67 8.94
CA LEU A 147 20.61 12.92 8.98
C LEU A 147 21.54 13.37 7.84
N ARG A 148 22.86 13.35 8.12
CA ARG A 148 23.94 13.61 7.14
C ARG A 148 23.85 14.97 6.45
N GLY A 149 23.18 15.94 7.08
CA GLY A 149 23.03 17.30 6.53
C GLY A 149 22.06 17.40 5.35
N GLY A 150 21.17 16.40 5.18
CA GLY A 150 20.12 16.48 4.17
C GLY A 150 19.15 17.62 4.42
N HIS A 151 18.60 18.19 3.34
CA HIS A 151 17.57 19.21 3.42
C HIS A 151 16.18 18.60 3.32
N PHE A 152 16.06 17.41 2.70
CA PHE A 152 14.78 16.73 2.51
C PHE A 152 14.88 15.27 2.91
N GLU A 153 13.83 14.79 3.58
CA GLU A 153 13.56 13.37 3.78
C GLU A 153 12.13 13.07 3.31
N LEU A 154 11.97 12.02 2.51
CA LEU A 154 10.69 11.60 1.98
C LEU A 154 10.40 10.17 2.40
N GLN A 155 9.23 9.94 3.01
CA GLN A 155 8.61 8.63 3.14
C GLN A 155 7.27 8.60 2.41
N ALA A 156 6.81 7.41 2.02
CA ALA A 156 5.60 7.32 1.21
C ALA A 156 4.86 5.98 1.37
N ILE A 157 3.61 5.97 0.91
CA ILE A 157 2.79 4.78 0.76
C ILE A 157 2.35 4.71 -0.70
N ALA A 158 2.52 3.53 -1.31
CA ALA A 158 2.02 3.23 -2.64
C ALA A 158 1.04 2.05 -2.61
N VAL A 159 0.07 2.04 -3.50
CA VAL A 159 -0.90 0.97 -3.65
C VAL A 159 -0.91 0.51 -5.11
N ARG A 160 -0.65 -0.78 -5.32
CA ARG A 160 -0.66 -1.38 -6.66
C ARG A 160 -2.07 -1.30 -7.24
N ARG A 161 -2.17 -0.81 -8.46
CA ARG A 161 -3.41 -0.77 -9.26
C ARG A 161 -3.76 -2.12 -9.84
#